data_6f32d897ae8d8ab72157c162691c2cb6
#
_entry.id   6f32d897ae8d8ab72157c162691c2cb6
#
_cell.length_a   1.000
_cell.length_b   1.000
_cell.length_c   1.000
_cell.angle_alpha   90.00
_cell.angle_beta   90.00
_cell.angle_gamma   90.00
#
_symmetry.space_group_name_H-M   'P 1'
#
loop_
_entity.id
_entity.type
_entity.pdbx_description
1 polymer ?
#
loop_
_entity_poly.entity_id
_entity_poly.type
_entity_poly.pdbx_seq_one_letter_code
_entity_poly.pdbx_strand_id
1 'polypeptide(L)'
;AGGGNALLMPMTEFSLGLTGDINDIMNAHNLAMVALNARMQHERNNNDEWLAKKGLKRLDIDPKRIEMGWVMDFCAQGLRNIIIGIGGRLDGFMMESKFGIAVGSELMAILAVARDLKDLRERIGKIVVAYSRSGEPVTCDDLEVAGAMTAWMRNTINPTMCYSVEHQPVLVHAGPFANIAIGQSSVIADRLALKLFDYHVTESGFAADIGFEKFWNVKTRLSGLTPNVSVLVATVRALKMHGGGPKVTPGAPLPKEYTEENLELLEKGTCNLFHHVNTIKKSGINPVVCINRFYTDTDA
;
A
#
# COMPACT_ATOMS: atom_id res chain seq x y z
N ALA A 1 4.85 -4.33 7.08
CA ALA A 1 6.10 -3.88 7.48
C ALA A 1 7.19 -4.92 7.20
N GLY A 2 8.12 -4.60 6.36
CA GLY A 2 9.12 -5.45 5.78
C GLY A 2 9.91 -6.33 6.73
N GLY A 3 9.46 -7.52 6.92
CA GLY A 3 10.13 -8.49 7.74
C GLY A 3 11.34 -9.11 7.07
N GLY A 4 12.41 -8.37 6.90
CA GLY A 4 13.60 -8.80 6.17
C GLY A 4 14.15 -10.19 6.51
N ASN A 5 13.83 -10.75 7.67
CA ASN A 5 14.22 -12.09 8.10
C ASN A 5 13.05 -13.05 8.30
N ALA A 6 11.86 -12.71 7.86
CA ALA A 6 10.73 -13.62 7.91
C ALA A 6 10.96 -14.77 6.92
N LEU A 7 11.07 -15.98 7.44
CA LEU A 7 11.14 -17.21 6.65
C LEU A 7 9.77 -17.88 6.72
N LEU A 8 9.16 -18.03 5.55
CA LEU A 8 7.95 -18.83 5.44
C LEU A 8 8.38 -20.28 5.16
N MET A 9 8.15 -21.13 6.12
CA MET A 9 8.36 -22.57 6.03
C MET A 9 6.98 -23.25 6.09
N PRO A 10 6.74 -24.37 5.41
CA PRO A 10 7.76 -25.19 4.72
C PRO A 10 7.80 -25.05 3.21
N MET A 11 6.85 -24.37 2.53
CA MET A 11 6.69 -24.53 1.08
C MET A 11 6.69 -23.21 0.31
N THR A 12 7.50 -23.14 -0.75
CA THR A 12 7.57 -21.97 -1.65
C THR A 12 6.21 -21.66 -2.28
N GLU A 13 5.47 -22.67 -2.73
CA GLU A 13 4.15 -22.52 -3.35
C GLU A 13 3.15 -21.91 -2.38
N PHE A 14 3.18 -22.32 -1.11
CA PHE A 14 2.34 -21.71 -0.08
C PHE A 14 2.69 -20.24 0.13
N SER A 15 3.98 -19.94 0.25
CA SER A 15 4.46 -18.55 0.43
C SER A 15 4.09 -17.66 -0.75
N LEU A 16 4.25 -18.14 -1.98
CA LEU A 16 3.89 -17.40 -3.19
C LEU A 16 2.37 -17.24 -3.34
N GLY A 17 1.59 -18.24 -2.92
CA GLY A 17 0.13 -18.19 -2.96
C GLY A 17 -0.48 -17.17 -2.00
N LEU A 18 0.15 -16.90 -0.85
CA LEU A 18 -0.33 -15.92 0.12
C LEU A 18 -0.34 -14.48 -0.43
N THR A 19 0.50 -14.18 -1.40
CA THR A 19 0.65 -12.86 -2.00
C THR A 19 0.06 -12.75 -3.40
N GLY A 20 -0.86 -13.63 -3.78
CA GLY A 20 -1.53 -13.63 -5.08
C GLY A 20 -2.18 -12.29 -5.44
N ASP A 21 -2.63 -11.53 -4.45
CA ASP A 21 -3.19 -10.18 -4.62
C ASP A 21 -2.25 -9.24 -5.39
N ILE A 22 -0.95 -9.34 -5.18
CA ILE A 22 0.05 -8.49 -5.83
C ILE A 22 0.06 -8.70 -7.34
N ASN A 23 -0.02 -9.96 -7.80
CA ASN A 23 -0.05 -10.29 -9.22
C ASN A 23 -1.32 -9.77 -9.90
N ASP A 24 -2.46 -9.95 -9.27
CA ASP A 24 -3.74 -9.49 -9.81
C ASP A 24 -3.80 -7.96 -9.86
N ILE A 25 -3.32 -7.28 -8.83
CA ILE A 25 -3.22 -5.82 -8.79
C ILE A 25 -2.27 -5.32 -9.88
N MET A 26 -1.10 -5.92 -10.04
CA MET A 26 -0.15 -5.55 -11.09
C MET A 26 -0.76 -5.69 -12.48
N ASN A 27 -1.45 -6.82 -12.75
CA ASN A 27 -2.09 -7.06 -14.02
C ASN A 27 -3.25 -6.08 -14.28
N ALA A 28 -4.12 -5.85 -13.29
CA ALA A 28 -5.23 -4.92 -13.41
C ALA A 28 -4.74 -3.46 -13.61
N HIS A 29 -3.72 -3.06 -12.85
CA HIS A 29 -3.12 -1.73 -12.97
C HIS A 29 -2.50 -1.51 -14.36
N ASN A 30 -1.66 -2.45 -14.80
CA ASN A 30 -0.98 -2.35 -16.09
C ASN A 30 -1.97 -2.44 -17.26
N LEU A 31 -3.11 -3.12 -17.10
CA LEU A 31 -4.19 -3.10 -18.08
C LEU A 31 -4.73 -1.69 -18.33
N ALA A 32 -4.87 -0.87 -17.26
CA ALA A 32 -5.26 0.53 -17.41
C ALA A 32 -4.20 1.32 -18.20
N MET A 33 -2.91 1.07 -17.95
CA MET A 33 -1.82 1.71 -18.69
C MET A 33 -1.80 1.31 -20.17
N VAL A 34 -2.09 0.05 -20.48
CA VAL A 34 -2.23 -0.41 -21.87
C VAL A 34 -3.41 0.30 -22.54
N ALA A 35 -4.56 0.38 -21.87
CA ALA A 35 -5.75 1.06 -22.38
C ALA A 35 -5.48 2.56 -22.61
N LEU A 36 -4.82 3.23 -21.68
CA LEU A 36 -4.42 4.63 -21.80
C LEU A 36 -3.53 4.88 -23.02
N ASN A 37 -2.46 4.09 -23.17
CA ASN A 37 -1.54 4.23 -24.30
C ASN A 37 -2.23 3.91 -25.64
N ALA A 38 -3.06 2.87 -25.69
CA ALA A 38 -3.85 2.52 -26.88
C ALA A 38 -4.82 3.64 -27.25
N ARG A 39 -5.53 4.23 -26.25
CA ARG A 39 -6.45 5.36 -26.47
C ARG A 39 -5.71 6.56 -27.07
N MET A 40 -4.59 6.96 -26.48
CA MET A 40 -3.76 8.07 -26.98
C MET A 40 -3.28 7.81 -28.41
N GLN A 41 -2.84 6.59 -28.73
CA GLN A 41 -2.41 6.20 -30.07
C GLN A 41 -3.56 6.26 -31.08
N HIS A 42 -4.74 5.75 -30.72
CA HIS A 42 -5.92 5.81 -31.60
C HIS A 42 -6.36 7.25 -31.86
N GLU A 43 -6.38 8.09 -30.84
CA GLU A 43 -6.73 9.51 -30.97
C GLU A 43 -5.73 10.30 -31.81
N ARG A 44 -4.43 9.96 -31.72
CA ARG A 44 -3.39 10.55 -32.57
C ARG A 44 -3.53 10.17 -34.04
N ASN A 45 -3.88 8.91 -34.30
CA ASN A 45 -3.82 8.34 -35.64
C ASN A 45 -5.13 8.44 -36.43
N ASN A 46 -6.25 8.79 -35.77
CA ASN A 46 -7.58 8.78 -36.36
C ASN A 46 -8.35 10.08 -36.03
N ASN A 47 -9.31 10.42 -36.88
CA ASN A 47 -10.24 11.55 -36.69
C ASN A 47 -11.45 11.13 -35.82
N ASP A 48 -12.27 12.12 -35.48
CA ASP A 48 -13.43 11.92 -34.59
C ASP A 48 -14.52 11.03 -35.23
N GLU A 49 -14.66 11.09 -36.55
CA GLU A 49 -15.62 10.22 -37.27
C GLU A 49 -15.23 8.73 -37.13
N TRP A 50 -13.95 8.43 -37.22
CA TRP A 50 -13.45 7.06 -37.03
C TRP A 50 -13.65 6.61 -35.59
N LEU A 51 -13.35 7.46 -34.62
CA LEU A 51 -13.56 7.15 -33.21
C LEU A 51 -15.05 6.88 -32.94
N ALA A 52 -15.94 7.73 -33.43
CA ALA A 52 -17.38 7.59 -33.27
C ALA A 52 -17.92 6.26 -33.88
N LYS A 53 -17.40 5.85 -35.05
CA LYS A 53 -17.74 4.54 -35.65
C LYS A 53 -17.33 3.35 -34.78
N LYS A 54 -16.36 3.54 -33.86
CA LYS A 54 -15.92 2.54 -32.87
C LYS A 54 -16.62 2.69 -31.53
N GLY A 55 -17.57 3.61 -31.41
CA GLY A 55 -18.25 3.92 -30.16
C GLY A 55 -17.39 4.71 -29.17
N LEU A 56 -16.27 5.27 -29.60
CA LEU A 56 -15.33 6.01 -28.76
C LEU A 56 -15.52 7.51 -28.89
N LYS A 57 -15.48 8.21 -27.76
CA LYS A 57 -15.40 9.68 -27.68
C LYS A 57 -13.92 10.07 -27.49
N ARG A 58 -13.46 11.13 -28.17
CA ARG A 58 -12.12 11.68 -27.96
C ARG A 58 -11.99 12.20 -26.54
N LEU A 59 -10.95 11.78 -25.82
CA LEU A 59 -10.62 12.23 -24.45
C LEU A 59 -9.59 13.37 -24.47
N ASP A 60 -8.90 13.54 -25.61
CA ASP A 60 -7.85 14.57 -25.82
C ASP A 60 -6.78 14.58 -24.72
N ILE A 61 -6.26 13.40 -24.38
CA ILE A 61 -5.30 13.21 -23.30
C ILE A 61 -4.01 13.96 -23.59
N ASP A 62 -3.53 14.74 -22.59
CA ASP A 62 -2.23 15.41 -22.66
C ASP A 62 -1.09 14.43 -22.29
N PRO A 63 -0.18 14.11 -23.23
CA PRO A 63 0.96 13.22 -22.95
C PRO A 63 1.91 13.72 -21.85
N LYS A 64 1.84 15.00 -21.49
CA LYS A 64 2.65 15.59 -20.42
C LYS A 64 1.95 15.55 -19.06
N ARG A 65 0.70 15.09 -19.00
CA ARG A 65 -0.11 15.06 -17.78
C ARG A 65 -0.67 13.67 -17.52
N ILE A 66 0.21 12.68 -17.56
CA ILE A 66 -0.10 11.29 -17.20
C ILE A 66 0.20 11.13 -15.71
N GLU A 67 -0.81 10.81 -14.92
CA GLU A 67 -0.69 10.64 -13.47
C GLU A 67 -0.30 9.19 -13.12
N MET A 68 -0.85 8.23 -13.82
CA MET A 68 -0.62 6.81 -13.59
C MET A 68 0.65 6.33 -14.30
N GLY A 69 1.50 5.58 -13.60
CA GLY A 69 2.65 4.90 -14.20
C GLY A 69 2.41 3.40 -14.32
N TRP A 70 3.40 2.67 -14.80
CA TRP A 70 3.41 1.20 -14.75
C TRP A 70 3.80 0.71 -13.35
N VAL A 71 3.44 -0.51 -13.01
CA VAL A 71 3.89 -1.14 -11.76
C VAL A 71 4.48 -2.51 -12.02
N MET A 72 5.47 -2.87 -11.19
CA MET A 72 6.10 -4.19 -11.16
C MET A 72 6.72 -4.43 -9.79
N ASP A 73 6.86 -5.71 -9.38
CA ASP A 73 7.35 -6.01 -8.04
C ASP A 73 8.86 -5.84 -7.91
N PHE A 74 9.60 -6.25 -8.93
CA PHE A 74 11.06 -6.14 -8.95
C PHE A 74 11.48 -5.04 -9.90
N CYS A 75 11.64 -3.82 -9.39
CA CYS A 75 11.94 -2.65 -10.20
C CYS A 75 13.30 -2.06 -9.83
N ALA A 76 14.24 -2.10 -10.79
CA ALA A 76 15.51 -1.39 -10.65
C ALA A 76 15.30 0.12 -10.61
N GLN A 77 16.14 0.84 -9.88
CA GLN A 77 16.04 2.31 -9.78
C GLN A 77 16.10 3.02 -11.14
N GLY A 78 16.83 2.48 -12.10
CA GLY A 78 16.93 3.03 -13.45
C GLY A 78 15.64 2.97 -14.27
N LEU A 79 14.62 2.20 -13.82
CA LEU A 79 13.32 2.11 -14.46
C LEU A 79 12.27 3.05 -13.85
N ARG A 80 12.61 3.80 -12.83
CA ARG A 80 11.68 4.74 -12.18
C ARG A 80 11.24 5.85 -13.12
N ASN A 81 12.17 6.37 -13.92
CA ASN A 81 11.86 7.33 -14.98
C ASN A 81 12.46 6.80 -16.29
N ILE A 82 11.63 6.62 -17.28
CA ILE A 82 12.00 6.09 -18.60
C ILE A 82 11.35 6.92 -19.70
N ILE A 83 11.86 6.78 -20.91
CA ILE A 83 11.21 7.33 -22.11
C ILE A 83 10.61 6.16 -22.87
N ILE A 84 9.33 6.28 -23.23
CA ILE A 84 8.58 5.31 -24.04
C ILE A 84 8.17 5.93 -25.37
N GLY A 85 7.66 5.09 -26.31
CA GLY A 85 7.15 5.54 -27.59
C GLY A 85 8.26 5.94 -28.58
N ILE A 86 9.48 5.43 -28.40
CA ILE A 86 10.61 5.64 -29.32
C ILE A 86 10.41 4.72 -30.51
N GLY A 87 10.08 5.28 -31.66
CA GLY A 87 9.85 4.51 -32.90
C GLY A 87 8.89 5.19 -33.85
N GLY A 88 8.17 4.37 -34.64
CA GLY A 88 7.28 4.82 -35.69
C GLY A 88 5.87 5.20 -35.20
N ARG A 89 4.96 5.32 -36.18
CA ARG A 89 3.55 5.70 -35.94
C ARG A 89 2.82 4.74 -34.98
N LEU A 90 3.23 3.48 -34.93
CA LEU A 90 2.59 2.44 -34.11
C LEU A 90 3.14 2.37 -32.68
N ASP A 91 4.24 3.06 -32.38
CA ASP A 91 4.90 3.01 -31.07
C ASP A 91 4.36 4.05 -30.06
N GLY A 92 3.30 4.75 -30.42
CA GLY A 92 2.63 5.72 -29.54
C GLY A 92 3.31 7.08 -29.52
N PHE A 93 3.16 7.79 -28.37
CA PHE A 93 3.82 9.06 -28.14
C PHE A 93 5.18 8.84 -27.49
N MET A 94 6.19 9.60 -27.93
CA MET A 94 7.44 9.70 -27.18
C MET A 94 7.19 10.59 -25.97
N MET A 95 7.23 10.00 -24.78
CA MET A 95 6.94 10.70 -23.52
C MET A 95 7.68 10.05 -22.34
N GLU A 96 7.80 10.81 -21.27
CA GLU A 96 8.26 10.28 -20.00
C GLU A 96 7.23 9.30 -19.44
N SER A 97 7.70 8.23 -18.85
CA SER A 97 6.92 7.25 -18.10
C SER A 97 7.72 6.72 -16.91
N LYS A 98 7.13 5.90 -16.09
CA LYS A 98 7.76 5.40 -14.86
C LYS A 98 7.27 4.02 -14.49
N PHE A 99 8.11 3.29 -13.76
CA PHE A 99 7.70 2.09 -13.03
C PHE A 99 7.69 2.36 -11.54
N GLY A 100 6.60 1.99 -10.87
CA GLY A 100 6.48 1.91 -9.42
C GLY A 100 6.38 0.47 -8.96
N ILE A 101 6.32 0.25 -7.65
CA ILE A 101 6.09 -1.06 -7.06
C ILE A 101 4.59 -1.36 -6.99
N ALA A 102 4.19 -2.63 -7.19
CA ALA A 102 2.78 -3.03 -7.21
C ALA A 102 2.03 -2.68 -5.91
N VAL A 103 2.67 -2.84 -4.75
CA VAL A 103 2.09 -2.47 -3.44
C VAL A 103 1.90 -0.95 -3.25
N GLY A 104 2.53 -0.12 -4.09
CA GLY A 104 2.30 1.32 -4.17
C GLY A 104 1.15 1.72 -5.10
N SER A 105 0.52 0.77 -5.76
CA SER A 105 -0.63 1.01 -6.64
C SER A 105 -1.83 1.53 -5.86
N GLU A 106 -2.57 2.47 -6.46
CA GLU A 106 -3.87 2.92 -5.93
C GLU A 106 -4.88 1.76 -5.81
N LEU A 107 -4.78 0.74 -6.68
CA LEU A 107 -5.60 -0.47 -6.57
C LEU A 107 -5.37 -1.22 -5.26
N MET A 108 -4.13 -1.27 -4.76
CA MET A 108 -3.84 -1.89 -3.46
C MET A 108 -4.50 -1.12 -2.33
N ALA A 109 -4.48 0.21 -2.37
CA ALA A 109 -5.17 1.05 -1.40
C ALA A 109 -6.70 0.91 -1.49
N ILE A 110 -7.25 0.84 -2.70
CA ILE A 110 -8.67 0.61 -2.94
C ILE A 110 -9.11 -0.76 -2.41
N LEU A 111 -8.34 -1.82 -2.66
CA LEU A 111 -8.61 -3.16 -2.15
C LEU A 111 -8.70 -3.18 -0.62
N ALA A 112 -7.81 -2.43 0.04
CA ALA A 112 -7.80 -2.35 1.51
C ALA A 112 -9.07 -1.70 2.10
N VAL A 113 -9.75 -0.84 1.36
CA VAL A 113 -10.94 -0.11 1.85
C VAL A 113 -12.26 -0.50 1.16
N ALA A 114 -12.20 -1.32 0.13
CA ALA A 114 -13.39 -1.81 -0.56
C ALA A 114 -14.25 -2.67 0.37
N ARG A 115 -15.56 -2.59 0.19
CA ARG A 115 -16.54 -3.33 0.99
C ARG A 115 -17.04 -4.60 0.32
N ASP A 116 -17.07 -4.60 -0.99
CA ASP A 116 -17.50 -5.68 -1.86
C ASP A 116 -17.02 -5.44 -3.30
N LEU A 117 -17.31 -6.37 -4.20
CA LEU A 117 -16.88 -6.28 -5.60
C LEU A 117 -17.52 -5.09 -6.35
N LYS A 118 -18.73 -4.69 -5.99
CA LYS A 118 -19.42 -3.54 -6.59
C LYS A 118 -18.75 -2.24 -6.17
N ASP A 119 -18.48 -2.06 -4.89
CA ASP A 119 -17.76 -0.90 -4.34
C ASP A 119 -16.33 -0.84 -4.92
N LEU A 120 -15.65 -2.00 -5.06
CA LEU A 120 -14.35 -2.10 -5.74
C LEU A 120 -14.42 -1.55 -7.17
N ARG A 121 -15.40 -2.01 -7.96
CA ARG A 121 -15.61 -1.55 -9.35
C ARG A 121 -15.88 -0.05 -9.44
N GLU A 122 -16.71 0.47 -8.56
CA GLU A 122 -17.06 1.90 -8.53
C GLU A 122 -15.83 2.77 -8.18
N ARG A 123 -14.97 2.30 -7.27
CA ARG A 123 -13.73 3.01 -6.91
C ARG A 123 -12.69 2.95 -8.01
N ILE A 124 -12.51 1.78 -8.63
CA ILE A 124 -11.60 1.62 -9.78
C ILE A 124 -11.99 2.58 -10.91
N GLY A 125 -13.29 2.72 -11.17
CA GLY A 125 -13.78 3.64 -12.22
C GLY A 125 -13.35 5.09 -12.02
N LYS A 126 -13.21 5.51 -10.77
CA LYS A 126 -12.85 6.90 -10.40
C LYS A 126 -11.34 7.18 -10.37
N ILE A 127 -10.48 6.19 -10.57
CA ILE A 127 -9.03 6.42 -10.62
C ILE A 127 -8.73 7.39 -11.76
N VAL A 128 -8.06 8.51 -11.45
CA VAL A 128 -7.60 9.47 -12.42
C VAL A 128 -6.29 8.98 -13.02
N VAL A 129 -6.30 8.66 -14.30
CA VAL A 129 -5.13 8.10 -15.01
C VAL A 129 -4.31 9.19 -15.70
N ALA A 130 -4.96 10.29 -16.10
CA ALA A 130 -4.36 11.41 -16.82
C ALA A 130 -5.26 12.64 -16.76
N TYR A 131 -4.79 13.73 -17.37
CA TYR A 131 -5.63 14.90 -17.68
C TYR A 131 -5.70 15.14 -19.17
N SER A 132 -6.83 15.69 -19.62
CA SER A 132 -6.99 16.17 -20.97
C SER A 132 -6.19 17.47 -21.18
N ARG A 133 -6.01 17.90 -22.43
CA ARG A 133 -5.37 19.20 -22.74
C ARG A 133 -6.16 20.38 -22.22
N SER A 134 -7.48 20.25 -22.06
CA SER A 134 -8.33 21.26 -21.40
C SER A 134 -8.22 21.28 -19.87
N GLY A 135 -7.52 20.30 -19.27
CA GLY A 135 -7.31 20.20 -17.83
C GLY A 135 -8.34 19.32 -17.10
N GLU A 136 -9.27 18.69 -17.81
CA GLU A 136 -10.24 17.79 -17.22
C GLU A 136 -9.61 16.43 -16.84
N PRO A 137 -9.96 15.84 -15.69
CA PRO A 137 -9.48 14.53 -15.31
C PRO A 137 -10.02 13.46 -16.27
N VAL A 138 -9.15 12.51 -16.62
CA VAL A 138 -9.50 11.31 -17.38
C VAL A 138 -9.40 10.11 -16.44
N THR A 139 -10.48 9.37 -16.32
CA THR A 139 -10.62 8.26 -15.35
C THR A 139 -10.58 6.88 -16.03
N CYS A 140 -10.49 5.83 -15.22
CA CYS A 140 -10.63 4.46 -15.71
C CYS A 140 -12.02 4.19 -16.32
N ASP A 141 -13.08 4.89 -15.89
CA ASP A 141 -14.39 4.80 -16.54
C ASP A 141 -14.40 5.50 -17.89
N ASP A 142 -13.73 6.64 -18.07
CA ASP A 142 -13.58 7.31 -19.37
C ASP A 142 -12.78 6.44 -20.37
N LEU A 143 -11.82 5.66 -19.89
CA LEU A 143 -11.09 4.67 -20.68
C LEU A 143 -11.90 3.39 -20.96
N GLU A 144 -13.05 3.22 -20.29
CA GLU A 144 -13.90 2.01 -20.38
C GLU A 144 -13.17 0.72 -19.93
N VAL A 145 -12.14 0.84 -19.05
CA VAL A 145 -11.28 -0.28 -18.64
C VAL A 145 -11.63 -0.84 -17.25
N ALA A 146 -12.35 -0.08 -16.44
CA ALA A 146 -12.59 -0.44 -15.04
C ALA A 146 -13.32 -1.78 -14.85
N GLY A 147 -14.18 -2.18 -15.79
CA GLY A 147 -14.83 -3.50 -15.77
C GLY A 147 -13.82 -4.65 -15.93
N ALA A 148 -12.91 -4.52 -16.89
CA ALA A 148 -11.86 -5.51 -17.14
C ALA A 148 -10.85 -5.58 -15.96
N MET A 149 -10.49 -4.43 -15.38
CA MET A 149 -9.66 -4.38 -14.17
C MET A 149 -10.34 -5.11 -13.00
N THR A 150 -11.63 -4.89 -12.81
CA THR A 150 -12.41 -5.57 -11.76
C THR A 150 -12.49 -7.09 -12.00
N ALA A 151 -12.59 -7.52 -13.24
CA ALA A 151 -12.59 -8.94 -13.60
C ALA A 151 -11.28 -9.64 -13.20
N TRP A 152 -10.13 -8.98 -13.37
CA TRP A 152 -8.84 -9.46 -12.85
C TRP A 152 -8.86 -9.62 -11.31
N MET A 153 -9.50 -8.70 -10.60
CA MET A 153 -9.53 -8.67 -9.14
C MET A 153 -10.68 -9.47 -8.51
N ARG A 154 -11.42 -10.25 -9.30
CA ARG A 154 -12.60 -11.01 -8.84
C ARG A 154 -12.29 -11.97 -7.67
N ASN A 155 -11.15 -12.64 -7.70
CA ASN A 155 -10.74 -13.53 -6.62
C ASN A 155 -9.99 -12.79 -5.53
N THR A 156 -9.24 -11.77 -5.91
CA THR A 156 -8.44 -10.91 -5.02
C THR A 156 -9.27 -10.16 -3.98
N ILE A 157 -10.56 -9.94 -4.24
CA ILE A 157 -11.47 -9.32 -3.25
C ILE A 157 -11.67 -10.18 -1.99
N ASN A 158 -11.37 -11.46 -2.04
CA ASN A 158 -11.53 -12.38 -0.92
C ASN A 158 -10.22 -12.53 -0.14
N PRO A 159 -10.22 -12.36 1.19
CA PRO A 159 -9.06 -12.64 2.02
C PRO A 159 -8.59 -14.09 1.89
N THR A 160 -7.28 -14.30 1.88
CA THR A 160 -6.68 -15.62 2.03
C THR A 160 -6.59 -15.96 3.51
N MET A 161 -7.11 -17.12 3.91
CA MET A 161 -7.02 -17.59 5.28
C MET A 161 -6.02 -18.74 5.40
N CYS A 162 -5.15 -18.65 6.38
CA CYS A 162 -4.21 -19.69 6.77
C CYS A 162 -4.16 -19.84 8.29
N TYR A 163 -3.35 -20.74 8.80
CA TYR A 163 -3.10 -20.92 10.22
C TYR A 163 -1.65 -20.70 10.58
N SER A 164 -1.42 -20.07 11.73
CA SER A 164 -0.08 -19.99 12.31
C SER A 164 0.37 -21.39 12.79
N VAL A 165 1.65 -21.52 13.18
CA VAL A 165 2.19 -22.74 13.78
C VAL A 165 1.51 -23.10 15.10
N GLU A 166 0.85 -22.15 15.74
CA GLU A 166 0.06 -22.33 16.96
C GLU A 166 -1.45 -22.54 16.67
N HIS A 167 -1.79 -22.86 15.42
CA HIS A 167 -3.16 -23.09 14.95
C HIS A 167 -4.10 -21.88 15.09
N GLN A 168 -3.56 -20.67 15.15
CA GLN A 168 -4.36 -19.45 15.14
C GLN A 168 -4.73 -19.05 13.72
N PRO A 169 -5.98 -18.65 13.45
CA PRO A 169 -6.38 -18.17 12.13
C PRO A 169 -5.65 -16.86 11.77
N VAL A 170 -5.16 -16.79 10.54
CA VAL A 170 -4.50 -15.62 9.98
C VAL A 170 -5.15 -15.25 8.65
N LEU A 171 -5.61 -14.02 8.52
CA LEU A 171 -6.15 -13.47 7.28
C LEU A 171 -5.09 -12.62 6.59
N VAL A 172 -4.71 -13.01 5.38
CA VAL A 172 -3.78 -12.26 4.53
C VAL A 172 -4.60 -11.61 3.42
N HIS A 173 -4.60 -10.29 3.38
CA HIS A 173 -5.38 -9.57 2.39
C HIS A 173 -4.94 -8.12 2.29
N ALA A 174 -4.71 -7.63 1.07
CA ALA A 174 -4.18 -6.31 0.77
C ALA A 174 -2.88 -5.99 1.54
N GLY A 175 -2.10 -5.09 1.08
CA GLY A 175 -0.83 -4.72 1.71
C GLY A 175 -0.34 -3.34 1.26
N PRO A 176 -1.20 -2.29 1.33
CA PRO A 176 -0.78 -0.97 0.90
C PRO A 176 0.31 -0.42 1.83
N PHE A 177 1.28 0.30 1.27
CA PHE A 177 2.30 0.96 2.07
C PHE A 177 1.71 2.02 3.00
N ALA A 178 2.14 2.05 4.26
CA ALA A 178 1.66 2.99 5.26
C ALA A 178 2.02 4.44 4.96
N ASN A 179 3.15 4.69 4.34
CA ASN A 179 3.62 6.04 4.01
C ASN A 179 2.92 6.67 2.80
N ILE A 180 2.34 5.86 1.91
CA ILE A 180 1.62 6.34 0.71
C ILE A 180 0.13 6.03 0.71
N ALA A 181 -0.31 5.07 1.54
CA ALA A 181 -1.71 4.67 1.67
C ALA A 181 -2.07 4.50 3.15
N ILE A 182 -2.79 3.46 3.53
CA ILE A 182 -3.24 3.22 4.92
C ILE A 182 -2.38 2.22 5.70
N GLY A 183 -1.60 1.38 5.01
CA GLY A 183 -0.66 0.43 5.62
C GLY A 183 -1.30 -0.66 6.46
N GLN A 184 -2.50 -1.08 6.13
CA GLN A 184 -3.29 -2.05 6.89
C GLN A 184 -3.90 -3.11 5.98
N SER A 185 -4.31 -4.22 6.58
CA SER A 185 -5.17 -5.20 5.94
C SER A 185 -6.53 -4.59 5.55
N SER A 186 -7.37 -5.36 4.87
CA SER A 186 -8.62 -4.85 4.32
C SER A 186 -9.75 -4.73 5.34
N VAL A 187 -10.71 -3.87 5.01
CA VAL A 187 -11.98 -3.76 5.74
C VAL A 187 -12.78 -5.07 5.66
N ILE A 188 -12.67 -5.81 4.55
CA ILE A 188 -13.32 -7.12 4.40
C ILE A 188 -12.73 -8.13 5.37
N ALA A 189 -11.40 -8.19 5.50
CA ALA A 189 -10.73 -9.06 6.45
C ALA A 189 -11.09 -8.71 7.91
N ASP A 190 -11.12 -7.42 8.25
CA ASP A 190 -11.54 -6.98 9.59
C ASP A 190 -12.98 -7.42 9.92
N ARG A 191 -13.91 -7.20 9.00
CA ARG A 191 -15.32 -7.58 9.20
C ARG A 191 -15.49 -9.10 9.32
N LEU A 192 -14.73 -9.85 8.53
CA LEU A 192 -14.74 -11.31 8.60
C LEU A 192 -14.19 -11.79 9.94
N ALA A 193 -13.03 -11.27 10.35
CA ALA A 193 -12.40 -11.62 11.61
C ALA A 193 -13.30 -11.31 12.82
N LEU A 194 -13.89 -10.12 12.87
CA LEU A 194 -14.80 -9.69 13.95
C LEU A 194 -16.10 -10.52 14.02
N LYS A 195 -16.46 -11.18 12.92
CA LYS A 195 -17.61 -12.11 12.91
C LYS A 195 -17.29 -13.51 13.37
N LEU A 196 -16.06 -13.97 13.13
CA LEU A 196 -15.67 -15.36 13.32
C LEU A 196 -14.93 -15.60 14.63
N PHE A 197 -14.28 -14.58 15.19
CA PHE A 197 -13.34 -14.74 16.30
C PHE A 197 -13.63 -13.74 17.42
N ASP A 198 -13.26 -14.12 18.66
CA ASP A 198 -13.45 -13.29 19.85
C ASP A 198 -12.50 -12.10 19.88
N TYR A 199 -11.30 -12.26 19.31
CA TYR A 199 -10.28 -11.22 19.21
C TYR A 199 -9.82 -11.08 17.76
N HIS A 200 -9.69 -9.83 17.33
CA HIS A 200 -9.09 -9.49 16.04
C HIS A 200 -7.91 -8.54 16.26
N VAL A 201 -6.73 -8.95 15.82
CA VAL A 201 -5.51 -8.17 15.88
C VAL A 201 -5.09 -7.81 14.46
N THR A 202 -4.87 -6.53 14.21
CA THR A 202 -4.37 -6.04 12.92
C THR A 202 -3.20 -5.10 13.14
N GLU A 203 -2.26 -5.08 12.19
CA GLU A 203 -1.10 -4.20 12.24
C GLU A 203 -1.41 -2.86 11.57
N SER A 204 -0.89 -1.77 12.14
CA SER A 204 -0.80 -0.46 11.48
C SER A 204 0.61 -0.20 10.97
N GLY A 205 0.78 0.77 10.08
CA GLY A 205 2.08 1.22 9.62
C GLY A 205 2.95 1.82 10.73
N PHE A 206 4.14 2.28 10.35
CA PHE A 206 5.14 2.81 11.28
C PHE A 206 4.62 3.98 12.09
N ALA A 207 4.91 3.95 13.40
CA ALA A 207 4.66 4.99 14.39
C ALA A 207 3.17 5.42 14.51
N ALA A 208 2.81 6.00 15.66
CA ALA A 208 1.43 6.42 15.89
C ALA A 208 1.03 7.65 15.07
N ASP A 209 1.97 8.50 14.73
CA ASP A 209 1.79 9.71 13.92
C ASP A 209 1.65 9.44 12.41
N ILE A 210 1.94 8.22 11.96
CA ILE A 210 1.72 7.77 10.58
C ILE A 210 0.71 6.61 10.55
N GLY A 211 1.06 5.47 11.12
CA GLY A 211 0.26 4.26 11.02
C GLY A 211 -1.06 4.34 11.77
N PHE A 212 -1.04 4.71 13.05
CA PHE A 212 -2.27 4.84 13.82
C PHE A 212 -3.15 6.00 13.31
N GLU A 213 -2.58 7.14 12.95
CA GLU A 213 -3.36 8.25 12.41
C GLU A 213 -4.06 7.90 11.10
N LYS A 214 -3.41 7.18 10.19
CA LYS A 214 -4.05 6.70 8.96
C LYS A 214 -5.12 5.66 9.23
N PHE A 215 -4.90 4.76 10.18
CA PHE A 215 -5.93 3.84 10.64
C PHE A 215 -7.15 4.61 11.15
N TRP A 216 -6.94 5.55 12.08
CA TRP A 216 -8.00 6.31 12.71
C TRP A 216 -8.69 7.29 11.74
N ASN A 217 -7.90 8.07 11.01
CA ASN A 217 -8.43 9.14 10.17
C ASN A 217 -8.95 8.68 8.80
N VAL A 218 -8.51 7.53 8.30
CA VAL A 218 -8.90 7.01 7.00
C VAL A 218 -9.72 5.73 7.14
N LYS A 219 -9.10 4.65 7.63
CA LYS A 219 -9.74 3.33 7.62
C LYS A 219 -10.95 3.26 8.53
N THR A 220 -10.87 3.79 9.76
CA THR A 220 -12.00 3.83 10.70
C THR A 220 -13.17 4.61 10.13
N ARG A 221 -12.94 5.75 9.48
CA ARG A 221 -14.01 6.54 8.85
C ARG A 221 -14.69 5.79 7.70
N LEU A 222 -13.94 5.05 6.90
CA LEU A 222 -14.46 4.30 5.76
C LEU A 222 -15.16 3.00 6.18
N SER A 223 -14.67 2.34 7.23
CA SER A 223 -15.18 1.04 7.69
C SER A 223 -16.30 1.15 8.72
N GLY A 224 -16.28 2.22 9.53
CA GLY A 224 -17.10 2.35 10.73
C GLY A 224 -16.63 1.47 11.90
N LEU A 225 -15.46 0.83 11.78
CA LEU A 225 -14.90 -0.07 12.80
C LEU A 225 -13.88 0.70 13.65
N THR A 226 -14.08 0.72 14.96
CA THR A 226 -13.17 1.33 15.92
C THR A 226 -12.47 0.28 16.76
N PRO A 227 -11.15 0.38 17.02
CA PRO A 227 -10.46 -0.56 17.87
C PRO A 227 -10.80 -0.33 19.35
N ASN A 228 -10.76 -1.41 20.15
CA ASN A 228 -10.95 -1.32 21.59
C ASN A 228 -9.67 -0.87 22.28
N VAL A 229 -8.50 -1.25 21.77
CA VAL A 229 -7.18 -0.96 22.31
C VAL A 229 -6.17 -0.80 21.20
N SER A 230 -5.15 0.00 21.44
CA SER A 230 -3.97 0.12 20.56
C SER A 230 -2.72 -0.35 21.31
N VAL A 231 -2.00 -1.31 20.73
CA VAL A 231 -0.70 -1.75 21.25
C VAL A 231 0.39 -0.95 20.55
N LEU A 232 1.08 -0.10 21.33
CA LEU A 232 2.20 0.70 20.85
C LEU A 232 3.51 -0.02 21.14
N VAL A 233 4.16 -0.55 20.13
CA VAL A 233 5.42 -1.26 20.26
C VAL A 233 6.58 -0.27 20.27
N ALA A 234 7.41 -0.34 21.30
CA ALA A 234 8.65 0.44 21.44
C ALA A 234 9.83 -0.50 21.69
N THR A 235 10.90 -0.37 20.91
CA THR A 235 12.15 -1.10 21.19
C THR A 235 13.05 -0.27 22.09
N VAL A 236 13.79 -0.92 22.97
CA VAL A 236 14.81 -0.25 23.82
C VAL A 236 15.83 0.51 22.96
N ARG A 237 16.25 -0.07 21.83
CA ARG A 237 17.17 0.58 20.88
C ARG A 237 16.62 1.84 20.26
N ALA A 238 15.33 1.84 19.87
CA ALA A 238 14.69 3.03 19.34
C ALA A 238 14.58 4.14 20.37
N LEU A 239 14.26 3.80 21.63
CA LEU A 239 14.24 4.78 22.73
C LEU A 239 15.63 5.39 22.94
N LYS A 240 16.69 4.58 23.01
CA LYS A 240 18.07 5.09 23.12
C LYS A 240 18.44 6.01 21.93
N MET A 241 18.02 5.66 20.72
CA MET A 241 18.25 6.51 19.53
C MET A 241 17.55 7.87 19.68
N HIS A 242 16.29 7.89 20.09
CA HIS A 242 15.55 9.11 20.31
C HIS A 242 16.07 9.93 21.49
N GLY A 243 16.75 9.29 22.45
CA GLY A 243 17.45 9.95 23.55
C GLY A 243 18.76 10.64 23.17
N GLY A 244 19.15 10.60 21.89
CA GLY A 244 20.38 11.20 21.37
C GLY A 244 21.50 10.20 21.15
N GLY A 245 21.19 8.93 21.06
CA GLY A 245 22.17 7.89 20.70
C GLY A 245 22.83 8.14 19.32
N PRO A 246 24.04 7.60 19.08
CA PRO A 246 24.77 7.79 17.84
C PRO A 246 24.00 7.39 16.60
N LYS A 247 24.31 8.03 15.47
CA LYS A 247 23.70 7.70 14.16
C LYS A 247 23.98 6.24 13.78
N VAL A 248 22.94 5.51 13.44
CA VAL A 248 23.03 4.14 12.92
C VAL A 248 23.16 4.18 11.39
N THR A 249 24.13 3.42 10.86
CA THR A 249 24.33 3.24 9.42
C THR A 249 23.95 1.82 9.03
N PRO A 250 23.04 1.59 8.07
CA PRO A 250 22.69 0.25 7.63
C PRO A 250 23.91 -0.57 7.18
N GLY A 251 24.00 -1.81 7.63
CA GLY A 251 25.11 -2.71 7.31
C GLY A 251 26.39 -2.53 8.15
N ALA A 252 26.47 -1.47 8.96
CA ALA A 252 27.57 -1.29 9.92
C ALA A 252 27.24 -1.92 11.29
N PRO A 253 28.26 -2.34 12.08
CA PRO A 253 28.05 -2.77 13.46
C PRO A 253 27.36 -1.66 14.28
N LEU A 254 26.47 -2.06 15.17
CA LEU A 254 25.80 -1.11 16.05
C LEU A 254 26.79 -0.55 17.08
N PRO A 255 26.73 0.78 17.36
CA PRO A 255 27.44 1.37 18.49
C PRO A 255 27.08 0.72 19.83
N LYS A 256 28.01 0.75 20.78
CA LYS A 256 27.85 0.11 22.09
C LYS A 256 26.66 0.65 22.89
N GLU A 257 26.34 1.91 22.71
CA GLU A 257 25.19 2.57 23.32
C GLU A 257 23.87 1.84 23.07
N TYR A 258 23.79 1.09 21.97
CA TYR A 258 22.59 0.29 21.61
C TYR A 258 22.64 -1.16 22.08
N THR A 259 23.83 -1.68 22.37
CA THR A 259 24.03 -3.08 22.76
C THR A 259 24.38 -3.28 24.22
N GLU A 260 24.80 -2.21 24.91
CA GLU A 260 25.09 -2.17 26.34
C GLU A 260 24.02 -1.35 27.09
N GLU A 261 23.91 -1.53 28.38
CA GLU A 261 22.98 -0.76 29.20
C GLU A 261 23.31 0.74 29.15
N ASN A 262 22.29 1.56 28.89
CA ASN A 262 22.39 3.02 28.91
C ASN A 262 21.03 3.61 29.30
N LEU A 263 20.80 3.71 30.60
CA LEU A 263 19.53 4.20 31.17
C LEU A 263 19.30 5.69 30.90
N GLU A 264 20.38 6.48 30.82
CA GLU A 264 20.27 7.93 30.55
C GLU A 264 19.70 8.19 29.14
N LEU A 265 20.22 7.51 28.10
CA LEU A 265 19.68 7.63 26.77
C LEU A 265 18.26 7.08 26.67
N LEU A 266 17.99 5.98 27.37
CA LEU A 266 16.66 5.39 27.43
C LEU A 266 15.64 6.38 27.98
N GLU A 267 15.91 6.95 29.15
CA GLU A 267 15.05 7.92 29.85
C GLU A 267 14.78 9.14 28.97
N LYS A 268 15.83 9.73 28.38
CA LYS A 268 15.69 10.86 27.46
C LYS A 268 14.81 10.54 26.26
N GLY A 269 14.90 9.31 25.74
CA GLY A 269 14.12 8.86 24.57
C GLY A 269 12.64 8.59 24.86
N THR A 270 12.25 8.47 26.13
CA THR A 270 10.84 8.27 26.50
C THR A 270 9.94 9.44 26.10
N CYS A 271 10.49 10.65 25.94
CA CYS A 271 9.72 11.81 25.47
C CYS A 271 9.00 11.54 24.15
N ASN A 272 9.66 10.84 23.21
CA ASN A 272 9.07 10.45 21.94
C ASN A 272 7.96 9.40 22.14
N LEU A 273 8.17 8.41 22.99
CA LEU A 273 7.14 7.42 23.35
C LEU A 273 5.90 8.09 23.96
N PHE A 274 6.08 9.04 24.89
CA PHE A 274 4.98 9.80 25.46
C PHE A 274 4.21 10.61 24.42
N HIS A 275 4.90 11.17 23.42
CA HIS A 275 4.26 11.85 22.30
C HIS A 275 3.32 10.90 21.55
N HIS A 276 3.79 9.71 21.19
CA HIS A 276 2.97 8.70 20.51
C HIS A 276 1.80 8.19 21.35
N VAL A 277 2.01 7.97 22.65
CA VAL A 277 0.93 7.65 23.60
C VAL A 277 -0.16 8.74 23.59
N ASN A 278 0.26 10.00 23.64
CA ASN A 278 -0.67 11.13 23.64
C ASN A 278 -1.40 11.26 22.28
N THR A 279 -0.73 10.97 21.18
CA THR A 279 -1.37 10.93 19.84
C THR A 279 -2.50 9.91 19.80
N ILE A 280 -2.27 8.70 20.29
CA ILE A 280 -3.31 7.67 20.37
C ILE A 280 -4.46 8.10 21.30
N LYS A 281 -4.15 8.63 22.47
CA LYS A 281 -5.16 9.09 23.45
C LYS A 281 -6.12 10.14 22.90
N LYS A 282 -5.67 10.99 21.97
CA LYS A 282 -6.55 11.99 21.31
C LYS A 282 -7.71 11.36 20.55
N SER A 283 -7.60 10.12 20.12
CA SER A 283 -8.70 9.37 19.47
C SER A 283 -9.73 8.82 20.49
N GLY A 284 -9.46 8.87 21.77
CA GLY A 284 -10.25 8.22 22.81
C GLY A 284 -9.90 6.74 23.04
N ILE A 285 -8.93 6.20 22.30
CA ILE A 285 -8.48 4.81 22.43
C ILE A 285 -7.41 4.71 23.52
N ASN A 286 -7.47 3.66 24.33
CA ASN A 286 -6.44 3.38 25.35
C ASN A 286 -5.22 2.72 24.70
N PRO A 287 -4.03 3.34 24.76
CA PRO A 287 -2.79 2.71 24.36
C PRO A 287 -2.25 1.80 25.45
N VAL A 288 -1.76 0.64 25.04
CA VAL A 288 -0.92 -0.26 25.85
C VAL A 288 0.48 -0.24 25.25
N VAL A 289 1.49 0.09 26.04
CA VAL A 289 2.88 0.08 25.57
C VAL A 289 3.46 -1.32 25.71
N CYS A 290 4.00 -1.84 24.62
CA CYS A 290 4.73 -3.09 24.58
C CYS A 290 6.22 -2.81 24.35
N ILE A 291 7.05 -3.09 25.34
CA ILE A 291 8.50 -2.97 25.21
C ILE A 291 9.05 -4.21 24.51
N ASN A 292 9.56 -4.01 23.31
CA ASN A 292 10.19 -5.08 22.53
C ASN A 292 11.70 -5.10 22.82
N ARG A 293 12.12 -6.10 23.59
CA ARG A 293 13.50 -6.30 24.03
C ARG A 293 14.31 -7.11 23.03
N PHE A 294 15.57 -6.72 22.86
CA PHE A 294 16.57 -7.56 22.22
C PHE A 294 17.30 -8.42 23.27
N TYR A 295 17.96 -9.45 22.83
CA TYR A 295 18.72 -10.37 23.72
C TYR A 295 19.86 -9.69 24.48
N THR A 296 20.29 -8.50 24.05
CA THR A 296 21.29 -7.67 24.68
C THR A 296 20.74 -6.70 25.73
N ASP A 297 19.43 -6.57 25.84
CA ASP A 297 18.80 -5.62 26.76
C ASP A 297 18.71 -6.24 28.16
N THR A 298 19.10 -5.46 29.16
CA THR A 298 19.06 -5.84 30.59
C THR A 298 17.64 -5.75 31.16
N ASP A 299 17.43 -6.25 32.36
CA ASP A 299 16.14 -6.16 33.05
C ASP A 299 15.87 -4.77 33.64
N ALA A 300 16.90 -3.95 33.80
CA ALA A 300 16.75 -2.56 34.23
C ALA A 300 16.19 -1.66 33.14
#